data_884f1c0c6a1ee16e52e235eb9d7745db
#
_entry.id   884f1c0c6a1ee16e52e235eb9d7745db
#
_cell.length_a   1.000
_cell.length_b   1.000
_cell.length_c   1.000
_cell.angle_alpha   90.00
_cell.angle_beta   90.00
_cell.angle_gamma   90.00
#
_symmetry.space_group_name_H-M   'P 1'
#
loop_
_entity.id
_entity.type
_entity.pdbx_description
1 polymer ?
#
loop_
_entity_poly.entity_id
_entity_poly.type
_entity_poly.pdbx_seq_one_letter_code
_entity_poly.pdbx_strand_id
1 'polypeptide(L)'
;MQKGVLLIVIFGILIVAGLATSVLENQTTLEGIIQGNGRVSTSEIVTISVDFDKDETPVGIFAVQIMEFKKNTFSAKILDPSGIEIISEKINEDTLEQEFRVLDSGNYELIIQSSDDKGSYVAGAIGPLPNTNNKFIFSTISTICIILGLSLIHI
;
A
#
# COMPACT_ATOMS: atom_id res chain seq x y z
N MET A 1 0.32 -0.35 32.92
CA MET A 1 -0.55 -1.40 32.39
C MET A 1 -1.92 -0.90 31.96
N GLN A 2 -2.60 -0.13 32.79
CA GLN A 2 -3.92 0.41 32.43
C GLN A 2 -3.88 1.34 31.21
N LYS A 3 -2.81 2.08 31.02
CA LYS A 3 -2.63 2.95 29.85
C LYS A 3 -2.44 2.16 28.56
N GLY A 4 -1.76 1.02 28.62
CA GLY A 4 -1.57 0.16 27.46
C GLY A 4 -2.87 -0.51 27.02
N VAL A 5 -3.67 -0.98 27.97
CA VAL A 5 -4.98 -1.57 27.69
C VAL A 5 -5.93 -0.54 27.09
N LEU A 6 -5.95 0.68 27.63
CA LEU A 6 -6.76 1.77 27.12
C LEU A 6 -6.37 2.14 25.70
N LEU A 7 -5.07 2.22 25.40
CA LEU A 7 -4.57 2.47 24.06
C LEU A 7 -5.03 1.39 23.09
N ILE A 8 -4.93 0.12 23.47
CA ILE A 8 -5.35 -1.00 22.62
C ILE A 8 -6.86 -0.90 22.33
N VAL A 9 -7.67 -0.56 23.30
CA VAL A 9 -9.11 -0.39 23.11
C VAL A 9 -9.41 0.77 22.17
N ILE A 10 -8.74 1.91 22.34
CA ILE A 10 -8.90 3.08 21.47
C ILE A 10 -8.50 2.74 20.04
N PHE A 11 -7.36 2.10 19.84
CA PHE A 11 -6.90 1.69 18.52
C PHE A 11 -7.85 0.65 17.89
N GLY A 12 -8.37 -0.27 18.69
CA GLY A 12 -9.36 -1.24 18.22
C GLY A 12 -10.62 -0.57 17.71
N ILE A 13 -11.13 0.43 18.42
CA ILE A 13 -12.29 1.20 18.00
C ILE A 13 -11.99 1.97 16.70
N LEU A 14 -10.83 2.60 16.61
CA LEU A 14 -10.42 3.32 15.41
C LEU A 14 -10.30 2.40 14.19
N ILE A 15 -9.79 1.19 14.38
CA ILE A 15 -9.70 0.21 13.31
C ILE A 15 -11.08 -0.23 12.83
N VAL A 16 -11.97 -0.55 13.75
CA VAL A 16 -13.34 -0.95 13.41
C VAL A 16 -14.05 0.18 12.66
N ALA A 17 -13.90 1.41 13.14
CA ALA A 17 -14.47 2.58 12.46
C ALA A 17 -13.85 2.79 11.08
N GLY A 18 -12.52 2.67 10.96
CA GLY A 18 -11.82 2.78 9.70
C GLY A 18 -12.22 1.71 8.71
N LEU A 19 -12.33 0.46 9.16
CA LEU A 19 -12.78 -0.65 8.31
C LEU A 19 -14.22 -0.47 7.86
N ALA A 20 -15.11 -0.06 8.75
CA ALA A 20 -16.51 0.19 8.39
C ALA A 20 -16.62 1.31 7.35
N THR A 21 -15.91 2.41 7.55
CA THR A 21 -15.86 3.51 6.59
C THR A 21 -15.28 3.06 5.27
N SER A 22 -14.20 2.30 5.29
CA SER A 22 -13.52 1.77 4.10
C SER A 22 -14.43 0.83 3.31
N VAL A 23 -15.19 -0.04 3.98
CA VAL A 23 -16.15 -0.94 3.32
C VAL A 23 -17.27 -0.14 2.66
N LEU A 24 -17.80 0.87 3.33
CA LEU A 24 -18.84 1.73 2.76
C LEU A 24 -18.34 2.52 1.56
N GLU A 25 -17.12 3.04 1.63
CA GLU A 25 -16.51 3.79 0.53
C GLU A 25 -16.10 2.88 -0.62
N ASN A 26 -15.67 1.64 -0.36
CA ASN A 26 -15.30 0.67 -1.39
C ASN A 26 -16.45 0.35 -2.34
N GLN A 27 -17.68 0.47 -1.91
CA GLN A 27 -18.83 0.24 -2.77
C GLN A 27 -19.04 1.38 -3.78
N THR A 28 -18.42 2.53 -3.56
CA THR A 28 -18.69 3.72 -4.36
C THR A 28 -17.45 4.41 -4.94
N THR A 29 -16.26 4.30 -4.34
CA THR A 29 -15.12 5.16 -4.69
C THR A 29 -13.76 4.47 -4.77
N LEU A 30 -13.60 3.27 -4.24
CA LEU A 30 -12.32 2.55 -4.23
C LEU A 30 -12.29 1.40 -5.24
N GLU A 31 -13.15 1.45 -6.23
CA GLU A 31 -13.18 0.46 -7.29
C GLU A 31 -11.86 0.47 -8.05
N GLY A 32 -11.23 -0.70 -8.16
CA GLY A 32 -9.99 -0.87 -8.87
C GLY A 32 -8.72 -0.80 -8.02
N ILE A 33 -8.81 -0.45 -6.74
CA ILE A 33 -7.63 -0.47 -5.87
C ILE A 33 -7.40 -1.87 -5.31
N ILE A 34 -6.21 -2.40 -5.56
CA ILE A 34 -5.79 -3.71 -5.08
C ILE A 34 -4.78 -3.51 -3.95
N GLN A 35 -5.00 -4.20 -2.86
CA GLN A 35 -4.14 -4.15 -1.68
C GLN A 35 -3.48 -5.51 -1.45
N GLY A 36 -2.28 -5.50 -0.90
CA GLY A 36 -1.58 -6.70 -0.50
C GLY A 36 -0.61 -6.42 0.62
N ASN A 37 -0.24 -7.47 1.35
CA ASN A 37 0.74 -7.35 2.40
C ASN A 37 1.55 -8.65 2.49
N GLY A 38 2.66 -8.60 3.20
CA GLY A 38 3.51 -9.75 3.41
C GLY A 38 4.85 -9.34 3.95
N ARG A 39 5.74 -10.32 4.08
CA ARG A 39 7.12 -10.10 4.51
C ARG A 39 8.01 -9.97 3.30
N VAL A 40 8.95 -9.03 3.37
CA VAL A 40 10.00 -8.86 2.36
C VAL A 40 11.36 -9.10 3.01
N SER A 41 12.23 -9.77 2.29
CA SER A 41 13.62 -10.04 2.67
C SER A 41 14.44 -10.25 1.40
N THR A 42 15.70 -10.61 1.53
CA THR A 42 16.52 -10.95 0.35
C THR A 42 15.97 -12.13 -0.46
N SER A 43 15.17 -12.99 0.18
CA SER A 43 14.60 -14.19 -0.45
C SER A 43 13.09 -14.10 -0.68
N GLU A 44 12.42 -13.04 -0.18
CA GLU A 44 10.98 -12.88 -0.28
C GLU A 44 10.61 -11.50 -0.81
N ILE A 45 9.67 -11.46 -1.74
CA ILE A 45 9.14 -10.20 -2.29
C ILE A 45 7.62 -10.18 -2.14
N VAL A 46 7.06 -8.98 -2.14
CA VAL A 46 5.61 -8.79 -2.22
C VAL A 46 5.29 -8.26 -3.60
N THR A 47 4.38 -8.94 -4.30
CA THR A 47 3.92 -8.55 -5.63
C THR A 47 2.41 -8.32 -5.60
N ILE A 48 1.98 -7.17 -6.09
CA ILE A 48 0.56 -6.80 -6.17
C ILE A 48 0.26 -6.48 -7.63
N SER A 49 -0.72 -7.18 -8.21
CA SER A 49 -1.07 -7.02 -9.62
C SER A 49 -2.42 -6.32 -9.77
N VAL A 50 -2.54 -5.47 -10.77
CA VAL A 50 -3.76 -4.75 -11.08
C VAL A 50 -3.88 -4.58 -12.59
N ASP A 51 -5.09 -4.68 -13.13
CA ASP A 51 -5.37 -4.41 -14.53
C ASP A 51 -5.82 -2.96 -14.71
N PHE A 52 -5.20 -2.27 -15.65
CA PHE A 52 -5.58 -0.89 -16.01
C PHE A 52 -6.02 -0.80 -17.46
N ASP A 53 -7.00 0.04 -17.71
CA ASP A 53 -7.38 0.50 -19.04
C ASP A 53 -6.86 1.94 -19.20
N LYS A 54 -5.97 2.14 -20.17
CA LYS A 54 -5.33 3.46 -20.41
C LYS A 54 -6.34 4.57 -20.72
N ASP A 55 -7.49 4.22 -21.29
CA ASP A 55 -8.52 5.19 -21.66
C ASP A 55 -9.35 5.62 -20.45
N GLU A 56 -9.60 4.69 -19.52
CA GLU A 56 -10.34 4.97 -18.29
C GLU A 56 -9.44 5.48 -17.17
N THR A 57 -8.21 4.99 -17.13
CA THR A 57 -7.26 5.27 -16.06
C THR A 57 -5.93 5.72 -16.65
N PRO A 58 -5.80 6.99 -17.04
CA PRO A 58 -4.54 7.50 -17.59
C PRO A 58 -3.44 7.63 -16.55
N VAL A 59 -3.78 7.70 -15.26
CA VAL A 59 -2.82 7.82 -14.16
C VAL A 59 -3.15 6.80 -13.09
N GLY A 60 -2.13 6.05 -12.67
CA GLY A 60 -2.22 5.16 -11.52
C GLY A 60 -1.49 5.74 -10.33
N ILE A 61 -1.77 5.18 -9.16
CA ILE A 61 -1.09 5.54 -7.93
C ILE A 61 -0.74 4.26 -7.18
N PHE A 62 0.41 4.26 -6.52
CA PHE A 62 0.75 3.20 -5.59
C PHE A 62 1.24 3.77 -4.27
N ALA A 63 1.08 2.99 -3.23
CA ALA A 63 1.53 3.35 -1.89
C ALA A 63 2.14 2.12 -1.23
N VAL A 64 3.16 2.35 -0.41
CA VAL A 64 3.84 1.31 0.35
C VAL A 64 3.99 1.78 1.79
N GLN A 65 3.71 0.88 2.73
CA GLN A 65 3.92 1.10 4.16
C GLN A 65 4.83 0.00 4.69
N ILE A 66 5.88 0.40 5.41
CA ILE A 66 6.85 -0.52 6.00
C ILE A 66 6.78 -0.41 7.52
N MET A 67 6.65 -1.55 8.20
CA MET A 67 6.48 -1.56 9.64
C MET A 67 7.78 -1.33 10.40
N GLU A 68 8.86 -1.96 9.97
CA GLU A 68 10.18 -1.81 10.59
C GLU A 68 11.13 -1.21 9.56
N PHE A 69 10.99 0.09 9.34
CA PHE A 69 11.77 0.78 8.33
C PHE A 69 13.24 0.86 8.71
N LYS A 70 14.11 0.56 7.72
CA LYS A 70 15.55 0.73 7.80
C LYS A 70 16.01 1.49 6.55
N LYS A 71 16.89 2.45 6.72
CA LYS A 71 17.42 3.23 5.61
C LYS A 71 18.14 2.35 4.59
N ASN A 72 17.99 2.67 3.31
CA ASN A 72 18.68 2.02 2.19
C ASN A 72 18.42 0.51 2.08
N THR A 73 17.28 0.04 2.56
CA THR A 73 16.97 -1.39 2.60
C THR A 73 15.84 -1.76 1.65
N PHE A 74 14.87 -0.87 1.46
CA PHE A 74 13.64 -1.19 0.73
C PHE A 74 13.56 -0.46 -0.59
N SER A 75 12.96 -1.12 -1.58
CA SER A 75 12.67 -0.53 -2.88
C SER A 75 11.31 -1.00 -3.40
N ALA A 76 10.71 -0.16 -4.23
CA ALA A 76 9.47 -0.47 -4.91
C ALA A 76 9.65 -0.27 -6.42
N LYS A 77 9.05 -1.16 -7.20
CA LYS A 77 9.07 -1.12 -8.65
C LYS A 77 7.69 -1.27 -9.21
N ILE A 78 7.44 -0.62 -10.34
CA ILE A 78 6.24 -0.86 -11.13
C ILE A 78 6.67 -1.43 -12.48
N LEU A 79 6.09 -2.57 -12.84
CA LEU A 79 6.27 -3.20 -14.15
C LEU A 79 5.03 -2.96 -14.99
N ASP A 80 5.22 -2.62 -16.26
CA ASP A 80 4.13 -2.47 -17.21
C ASP A 80 3.63 -3.84 -17.75
N PRO A 81 2.58 -3.89 -18.57
CA PRO A 81 2.09 -5.17 -19.11
C PRO A 81 3.11 -5.95 -19.94
N SER A 82 4.16 -5.28 -20.44
CA SER A 82 5.25 -5.94 -21.17
C SER A 82 6.35 -6.45 -20.25
N GLY A 83 6.25 -6.21 -18.94
CA GLY A 83 7.28 -6.58 -17.97
C GLY A 83 8.41 -5.58 -17.86
N ILE A 84 8.27 -4.40 -18.45
CA ILE A 84 9.28 -3.35 -18.42
C ILE A 84 9.11 -2.53 -17.14
N GLU A 85 10.20 -2.28 -16.46
CA GLU A 85 10.23 -1.46 -15.25
C GLU A 85 10.07 0.02 -15.62
N ILE A 86 8.91 0.58 -15.28
CA ILE A 86 8.60 1.99 -15.56
C ILE A 86 8.90 2.90 -14.37
N ILE A 87 8.93 2.34 -13.16
CA ILE A 87 9.31 3.06 -11.94
C ILE A 87 10.18 2.13 -11.10
N SER A 88 11.26 2.70 -10.57
CA SER A 88 12.10 2.05 -9.56
C SER A 88 12.51 3.11 -8.56
N GLU A 89 12.02 2.99 -7.34
CA GLU A 89 12.26 3.96 -6.27
C GLU A 89 12.80 3.28 -5.03
N LYS A 90 13.83 3.89 -4.44
CA LYS A 90 14.25 3.52 -3.09
C LYS A 90 13.32 4.17 -2.08
N ILE A 91 12.91 3.38 -1.11
CA ILE A 91 12.01 3.86 -0.08
C ILE A 91 12.85 4.49 1.03
N ASN A 92 12.71 5.81 1.20
CA ASN A 92 13.50 6.60 2.14
C ASN A 92 12.78 6.86 3.46
N GLU A 93 11.52 6.51 3.55
CA GLU A 93 10.69 6.68 4.74
C GLU A 93 9.85 5.42 4.93
N ASP A 94 9.18 5.32 6.06
CA ASP A 94 8.28 4.18 6.33
C ASP A 94 7.05 4.14 5.43
N THR A 95 6.77 5.22 4.72
CA THR A 95 5.69 5.30 3.73
C THR A 95 6.21 5.89 2.42
N LEU A 96 5.70 5.37 1.32
CA LEU A 96 5.95 5.91 -0.03
C LEU A 96 4.63 5.96 -0.77
N GLU A 97 4.36 7.08 -1.41
CA GLU A 97 3.19 7.25 -2.28
C GLU A 97 3.64 7.96 -3.54
N GLN A 98 3.28 7.41 -4.71
CA GLN A 98 3.71 7.97 -5.98
C GLN A 98 2.71 7.67 -7.08
N GLU A 99 2.55 8.63 -7.98
CA GLU A 99 1.74 8.50 -9.19
C GLU A 99 2.59 8.01 -10.35
N PHE A 100 1.96 7.34 -11.30
CA PHE A 100 2.60 6.90 -12.54
C PHE A 100 1.61 6.95 -13.71
N ARG A 101 2.13 7.07 -14.93
CA ARG A 101 1.30 7.12 -16.12
C ARG A 101 1.00 5.72 -16.63
N VAL A 102 -0.26 5.49 -16.97
CA VAL A 102 -0.72 4.26 -17.62
C VAL A 102 -0.71 4.50 -19.12
N LEU A 103 0.36 4.09 -19.78
CA LEU A 103 0.53 4.30 -21.23
C LEU A 103 -0.08 3.17 -22.06
N ASP A 104 -0.13 1.97 -21.50
CA ASP A 104 -0.68 0.79 -22.16
C ASP A 104 -1.70 0.12 -21.24
N SER A 105 -2.76 -0.43 -21.84
CA SER A 105 -3.73 -1.23 -21.10
C SER A 105 -3.17 -2.62 -20.82
N GLY A 106 -3.48 -3.15 -19.65
CA GLY A 106 -3.09 -4.50 -19.26
C GLY A 106 -2.73 -4.61 -17.79
N ASN A 107 -2.00 -5.66 -17.46
CA ASN A 107 -1.64 -5.98 -16.08
C ASN A 107 -0.37 -5.25 -15.65
N TYR A 108 -0.47 -4.48 -14.58
CA TYR A 108 0.65 -3.80 -13.93
C TYR A 108 0.96 -4.49 -12.61
N GLU A 109 2.23 -4.52 -12.24
CA GLU A 109 2.69 -5.15 -11.01
C GLU A 109 3.48 -4.17 -10.16
N LEU A 110 3.11 -4.09 -8.88
CA LEU A 110 3.89 -3.42 -7.85
C LEU A 110 4.74 -4.47 -7.14
N ILE A 111 6.05 -4.31 -7.14
CA ILE A 111 6.99 -5.23 -6.50
C ILE A 111 7.70 -4.49 -5.38
N ILE A 112 7.59 -5.00 -4.16
CA ILE A 112 8.27 -4.47 -3.00
C ILE A 112 9.37 -5.45 -2.61
N GLN A 113 10.60 -4.94 -2.49
CA GLN A 113 11.80 -5.72 -2.25
C GLN A 113 12.57 -5.19 -1.05
N SER A 114 13.37 -6.06 -0.44
CA SER A 114 14.29 -5.70 0.63
C SER A 114 15.66 -6.31 0.39
N SER A 115 16.71 -5.60 0.79
CA SER A 115 18.09 -6.11 0.78
C SER A 115 18.53 -6.70 2.13
N ASP A 116 17.63 -6.74 3.11
CA ASP A 116 17.91 -7.28 4.45
C ASP A 116 17.46 -8.73 4.56
N ASP A 117 18.29 -9.58 5.16
CA ASP A 117 17.97 -10.97 5.42
C ASP A 117 16.83 -11.14 6.44
N LYS A 118 16.72 -10.20 7.36
CA LYS A 118 15.61 -10.17 8.31
C LYS A 118 14.36 -9.69 7.61
N GLY A 119 13.31 -10.50 7.64
CA GLY A 119 12.05 -10.11 7.04
C GLY A 119 11.42 -8.93 7.75
N SER A 120 10.86 -8.01 6.97
CA SER A 120 10.06 -6.90 7.45
C SER A 120 8.67 -6.98 6.85
N TYR A 121 7.68 -6.63 7.64
CA TYR A 121 6.29 -6.64 7.16
C TYR A 121 6.00 -5.37 6.38
N VAL A 122 5.43 -5.51 5.20
CA VAL A 122 5.05 -4.39 4.35
C VAL A 122 3.61 -4.54 3.87
N ALA A 123 2.98 -3.42 3.60
CA ALA A 123 1.70 -3.39 2.91
C ALA A 123 1.82 -2.47 1.71
N GLY A 124 1.12 -2.81 0.65
CA GLY A 124 1.09 -2.01 -0.55
C GLY A 124 -0.31 -1.91 -1.12
N ALA A 125 -0.52 -0.88 -1.90
CA ALA A 125 -1.74 -0.68 -2.65
C ALA A 125 -1.41 -0.06 -4.00
N ILE A 126 -2.15 -0.46 -5.02
CA ILE A 126 -2.01 0.10 -6.36
C ILE A 126 -3.39 0.20 -6.98
N GLY A 127 -3.66 1.29 -7.67
CA GLY A 127 -4.95 1.48 -8.30
C GLY A 127 -5.03 2.74 -9.12
N PRO A 128 -6.22 3.02 -9.67
CA PRO A 128 -6.44 4.23 -10.45
C PRO A 128 -6.43 5.47 -9.55
N LEU A 129 -5.84 6.54 -10.04
CA LEU A 129 -5.94 7.83 -9.37
C LEU A 129 -7.33 8.42 -9.66
N PRO A 130 -8.18 8.64 -8.64
CA PRO A 130 -9.49 9.23 -8.88
C PRO A 130 -9.36 10.68 -9.34
N ASN A 131 -10.06 11.02 -10.41
CA ASN A 131 -10.04 12.38 -10.98
C ASN A 131 -10.62 13.44 -10.05
N THR A 132 -11.38 13.06 -9.06
CA THR A 132 -12.18 14.00 -8.29
C THR A 132 -11.86 14.08 -6.80
N ASN A 133 -11.09 13.14 -6.21
CA ASN A 133 -10.86 13.19 -4.77
C ASN A 133 -9.61 12.42 -4.33
N ASN A 134 -8.49 13.09 -4.28
CA ASN A 134 -7.28 12.58 -3.64
C ASN A 134 -7.51 12.22 -2.16
N LYS A 135 -8.53 12.77 -1.53
CA LYS A 135 -8.85 12.52 -0.12
C LYS A 135 -9.20 11.06 0.17
N PHE A 136 -9.81 10.34 -0.77
CA PHE A 136 -10.20 8.95 -0.57
C PHE A 136 -9.00 8.00 -0.52
N ILE A 137 -7.99 8.26 -1.33
CA ILE A 137 -6.76 7.45 -1.31
C ILE A 137 -6.05 7.65 0.01
N PHE A 138 -5.92 8.88 0.50
CA PHE A 138 -5.34 9.17 1.80
C PHE A 138 -6.09 8.46 2.93
N SER A 139 -7.42 8.43 2.87
CA SER A 139 -8.23 7.71 3.86
C SER A 139 -7.94 6.21 3.85
N THR A 140 -7.82 5.60 2.68
CA THR A 140 -7.49 4.18 2.53
C THR A 140 -6.10 3.87 3.07
N ILE A 141 -5.11 4.67 2.72
CA ILE A 141 -3.74 4.53 3.21
C ILE A 141 -3.70 4.70 4.72
N SER A 142 -4.42 5.67 5.26
CA SER A 142 -4.52 5.88 6.71
C SER A 142 -5.11 4.66 7.41
N THR A 143 -6.14 4.03 6.83
CA THR A 143 -6.74 2.81 7.37
C THR A 143 -5.73 1.67 7.38
N ILE A 144 -4.97 1.49 6.32
CA ILE A 144 -3.91 0.48 6.23
C ILE A 144 -2.85 0.74 7.31
N CYS A 145 -2.43 1.99 7.47
CA CYS A 145 -1.45 2.38 8.49
C CYS A 145 -1.96 2.08 9.91
N ILE A 146 -3.23 2.31 10.19
CA ILE A 146 -3.84 2.02 11.48
C ILE A 146 -3.82 0.51 11.75
N ILE A 147 -4.19 -0.29 10.76
CA ILE A 147 -4.19 -1.76 10.89
C ILE A 147 -2.77 -2.28 11.14
N LEU A 148 -1.79 -1.78 10.41
CA LEU A 148 -0.39 -2.17 10.60
C LEU A 148 0.14 -1.72 11.96
N GLY A 149 -0.20 -0.51 12.38
CA GLY A 149 0.17 0.01 13.68
C GLY A 149 -0.37 -0.86 14.81
N LEU A 150 -1.60 -1.34 14.69
CA LEU A 150 -2.19 -2.22 15.69
C LEU A 150 -1.52 -3.59 15.70
N SER A 151 -1.17 -4.12 14.55
CA SER A 151 -0.43 -5.38 14.45
C SER A 151 0.91 -5.30 15.18
N LEU A 152 1.58 -4.15 15.12
CA LEU A 152 2.82 -3.89 15.86
C LEU A 152 2.60 -3.90 17.38
N ILE A 153 1.49 -3.34 17.84
CA ILE A 153 1.19 -3.28 19.28
C ILE A 153 0.88 -4.66 19.83
N HIS A 154 0.30 -5.56 19.02
CA HIS A 154 -0.01 -6.93 19.43
C HIS A 154 1.20 -7.87 19.42
N ILE A 155 2.29 -7.47 18.83
CA ILE A 155 3.53 -8.21 18.87
C ILE A 155 4.33 -7.79 20.11
#